data_f1355f128f14e463c1721fbafeb0babd
#
_entry.id   f1355f128f14e463c1721fbafeb0babd
#
_cell.length_a   1.000
_cell.length_b   1.000
_cell.length_c   1.000
_cell.angle_alpha   90.00
_cell.angle_beta   90.00
_cell.angle_gamma   90.00
#
_symmetry.space_group_name_H-M   'P 1'
#
loop_
_entity.id
_entity.type
_entity.pdbx_description
1 polymer ?
#
loop_
_entity_poly.entity_id
_entity_poly.type
_entity_poly.pdbx_seq_one_letter_code
_entity_poly.pdbx_strand_id
1 'polypeptide(L)'
;MLLECFVRLSVFATARRRCDRMVIVRRSWEPAVRASSSLALSLATIVLAVSSFATSSGAQDFYRGKSVTLFAGQPPGGGIDSEMRLVGQFFGRHIPGEPALVPRNMPGAGGMILGNHLFGVAKPDGLTLGMPGRSGFVLAPLISAADTKYDLRRFTWIGSSASSNFVLFMRRQSNIRTFDDLRNAKRQIIIAGSGSTTANSVMPEVLAKYENLPIKVVRGYPGIIDAILAVERGEADGVFCQRASIRSDMLASGSVVPVLQVFDMEPNLPILDRYISNPKEKALLELLSAPQRLGLAVIAPPGLPNDLTRILRQSYLKMVESREYVEEAIKRNFDVGRPNTGEEITDYVTNTLMAFPAETIREYRSYVEKQ
;
A
#
# COMPACT_ATOMS: atom_id res chain seq x y z
N MET A 1 0.85 -0.59 -51.80
CA MET A 1 1.56 0.53 -52.45
C MET A 1 2.48 1.05 -51.35
N LEU A 2 3.70 0.54 -51.30
CA LEU A 2 4.91 1.12 -51.86
C LEU A 2 5.26 2.42 -51.13
N LEU A 3 6.41 2.72 -50.57
CA LEU A 3 7.81 2.25 -50.69
C LEU A 3 8.58 3.12 -49.67
N GLU A 4 9.50 2.55 -48.90
CA GLU A 4 10.97 2.75 -49.00
C GLU A 4 11.46 4.20 -48.79
N CYS A 5 12.52 4.49 -48.20
CA CYS A 5 13.87 3.98 -47.93
C CYS A 5 14.80 5.15 -47.58
N PHE A 6 15.93 4.86 -47.03
CA PHE A 6 17.35 5.32 -47.17
C PHE A 6 17.90 6.05 -45.93
N VAL A 7 18.74 5.39 -45.17
CA VAL A 7 20.21 5.19 -45.17
C VAL A 7 21.04 6.38 -45.72
N ARG A 8 21.91 6.89 -44.86
CA ARG A 8 23.30 7.25 -45.29
C ARG A 8 24.29 7.30 -44.11
N LEU A 9 25.28 6.40 -44.27
CA LEU A 9 26.62 6.49 -43.70
C LEU A 9 27.39 7.70 -44.30
N SER A 10 28.35 8.24 -43.54
CA SER A 10 29.58 8.76 -44.15
C SER A 10 30.76 8.61 -43.19
N VAL A 11 31.68 7.85 -43.68
CA VAL A 11 33.06 7.61 -43.32
C VAL A 11 33.90 8.78 -43.83
N PHE A 12 34.90 9.20 -43.06
CA PHE A 12 36.14 9.74 -43.63
C PHE A 12 37.36 9.33 -42.82
N ALA A 13 38.28 8.82 -43.54
CA ALA A 13 39.59 8.28 -43.20
C ALA A 13 40.70 9.30 -43.53
N THR A 14 41.90 8.86 -43.20
CA THR A 14 43.25 9.25 -43.68
C THR A 14 44.01 10.15 -42.70
N ALA A 15 45.31 10.03 -42.51
CA ALA A 15 46.38 9.17 -43.07
C ALA A 15 47.71 9.37 -42.28
N ARG A 16 48.52 8.31 -42.26
CA ARG A 16 49.97 8.18 -42.45
C ARG A 16 50.98 9.18 -41.88
N ARG A 17 52.04 8.64 -41.22
CA ARG A 17 53.48 8.49 -41.66
C ARG A 17 54.29 7.96 -40.47
N ARG A 18 54.89 6.80 -40.60
CA ARG A 18 56.26 6.36 -40.90
C ARG A 18 57.40 7.15 -40.23
N CYS A 19 58.24 6.49 -39.43
CA CYS A 19 59.66 6.29 -39.66
C CYS A 19 60.29 5.36 -38.60
N ASP A 20 60.79 4.30 -39.08
CA ASP A 20 62.02 3.51 -38.90
C ASP A 20 63.04 3.95 -37.88
N ARG A 21 63.55 2.96 -37.15
CA ARG A 21 64.96 2.42 -37.06
C ARG A 21 65.14 1.55 -35.84
N MET A 22 65.38 0.33 -36.04
CA MET A 22 66.60 -0.46 -36.10
C MET A 22 67.19 -0.86 -34.72
N VAL A 23 67.00 -2.13 -34.39
CA VAL A 23 67.93 -3.18 -33.91
C VAL A 23 69.01 -2.80 -32.90
N ILE A 24 68.95 -3.46 -31.72
CA ILE A 24 70.10 -4.15 -31.14
C ILE A 24 69.63 -5.35 -30.32
N VAL A 25 70.15 -6.55 -30.74
CA VAL A 25 70.02 -7.82 -30.01
C VAL A 25 71.03 -7.81 -28.86
N ARG A 26 70.58 -8.07 -27.67
CA ARG A 26 71.44 -8.65 -26.61
C ARG A 26 70.74 -9.83 -25.96
N ARG A 27 71.22 -11.00 -26.21
CA ARG A 27 70.98 -12.20 -25.42
C ARG A 27 71.66 -12.01 -24.05
N SER A 28 70.90 -12.20 -23.01
CA SER A 28 71.48 -12.62 -21.73
C SER A 28 70.56 -13.70 -21.13
N TRP A 29 71.21 -14.79 -20.85
CA TRP A 29 70.69 -15.99 -20.21
C TRP A 29 70.40 -15.69 -18.74
N GLU A 30 69.24 -16.06 -18.23
CA GLU A 30 69.01 -16.30 -16.84
C GLU A 30 67.97 -17.40 -16.56
N PRO A 31 68.10 -18.15 -15.46
CA PRO A 31 67.53 -19.49 -15.36
C PRO A 31 66.10 -19.51 -14.82
N ALA A 32 65.45 -20.60 -15.17
CA ALA A 32 64.15 -21.00 -14.67
C ALA A 32 64.09 -21.21 -13.16
N VAL A 33 63.48 -20.28 -12.43
CA VAL A 33 62.86 -20.54 -11.11
C VAL A 33 61.70 -19.60 -10.93
N ARG A 34 60.51 -19.96 -11.33
CA ARG A 34 59.22 -19.41 -10.86
C ARG A 34 58.05 -20.29 -11.33
N ALA A 35 57.89 -21.42 -10.70
CA ALA A 35 56.72 -22.29 -10.94
C ALA A 35 56.09 -22.79 -9.63
N SER A 36 56.09 -21.93 -8.56
CA SER A 36 55.45 -22.33 -7.28
C SER A 36 54.55 -21.29 -6.63
N SER A 37 54.50 -20.05 -7.17
CA SER A 37 53.67 -18.99 -6.57
C SER A 37 52.26 -18.85 -7.19
N SER A 38 52.01 -19.39 -8.36
CA SER A 38 50.70 -19.31 -9.02
C SER A 38 49.66 -20.32 -8.52
N LEU A 39 50.11 -21.48 -7.97
CA LEU A 39 49.18 -22.47 -7.39
C LEU A 39 48.62 -22.03 -6.04
N ALA A 40 49.42 -21.32 -5.23
CA ALA A 40 49.00 -20.85 -3.90
C ALA A 40 47.94 -19.70 -4.02
N LEU A 41 48.09 -18.83 -5.03
CA LEU A 41 47.15 -17.74 -5.24
C LEU A 41 45.80 -18.21 -5.78
N SER A 42 45.79 -19.28 -6.60
CA SER A 42 44.55 -19.87 -7.15
C SER A 42 43.76 -20.64 -6.08
N LEU A 43 44.40 -21.28 -5.10
CA LEU A 43 43.71 -21.94 -4.00
C LEU A 43 43.08 -20.91 -3.02
N ALA A 44 43.76 -19.77 -2.77
CA ALA A 44 43.24 -18.72 -1.88
C ALA A 44 41.98 -18.04 -2.46
N THR A 45 41.89 -17.84 -3.77
CA THR A 45 40.71 -17.28 -4.44
C THR A 45 39.52 -18.24 -4.43
N ILE A 46 39.72 -19.53 -4.56
CA ILE A 46 38.66 -20.54 -4.47
C ILE A 46 38.11 -20.65 -3.04
N VAL A 47 38.94 -20.58 -2.02
CA VAL A 47 38.48 -20.61 -0.62
C VAL A 47 37.69 -19.36 -0.24
N LEU A 48 38.04 -18.15 -0.74
CA LEU A 48 37.24 -16.94 -0.53
C LEU A 48 35.87 -16.96 -1.27
N ALA A 49 35.83 -17.58 -2.46
CA ALA A 49 34.56 -17.69 -3.24
C ALA A 49 33.59 -18.68 -2.57
N VAL A 50 34.03 -19.74 -1.95
CA VAL A 50 33.19 -20.72 -1.26
C VAL A 50 32.67 -20.18 0.07
N SER A 51 33.40 -19.29 0.76
CA SER A 51 32.94 -18.68 2.01
C SER A 51 31.79 -17.69 1.85
N SER A 52 31.57 -17.16 0.64
CA SER A 52 30.47 -16.20 0.34
C SER A 52 29.11 -16.87 0.10
N PHE A 53 29.04 -18.19 -0.05
CA PHE A 53 27.79 -18.94 -0.26
C PHE A 53 27.17 -19.53 1.02
N ALA A 54 27.87 -19.47 2.15
CA ALA A 54 27.43 -20.16 3.37
C ALA A 54 26.43 -19.38 4.25
N THR A 55 26.08 -18.13 3.94
CA THR A 55 25.23 -17.29 4.82
C THR A 55 23.75 -17.25 4.49
N SER A 56 23.31 -17.89 3.40
CA SER A 56 21.90 -17.88 2.98
C SER A 56 21.04 -19.01 3.56
N SER A 57 21.65 -20.06 4.09
CA SER A 57 20.91 -21.29 4.48
C SER A 57 20.12 -21.12 5.80
N GLY A 58 20.63 -20.36 6.76
CA GLY A 58 20.02 -20.27 8.09
C GLY A 58 18.68 -19.55 8.14
N ALA A 59 18.48 -18.54 7.32
CA ALA A 59 17.24 -17.77 7.28
C ALA A 59 16.12 -18.49 6.49
N GLN A 60 16.48 -19.31 5.51
CA GLN A 60 15.54 -20.10 4.72
C GLN A 60 14.92 -21.25 5.53
N ASP A 61 15.65 -21.81 6.49
CA ASP A 61 15.17 -22.88 7.38
C ASP A 61 14.50 -22.36 8.66
N PHE A 62 14.56 -21.05 8.90
CA PHE A 62 14.04 -20.45 10.14
C PHE A 62 12.56 -20.81 10.41
N TYR A 63 11.72 -20.78 9.40
CA TYR A 63 10.28 -21.00 9.55
C TYR A 63 9.86 -22.48 9.54
N ARG A 64 10.74 -23.39 9.19
CA ARG A 64 10.39 -24.82 9.10
C ARG A 64 9.93 -25.37 10.45
N GLY A 65 8.74 -26.00 10.45
CA GLY A 65 8.13 -26.54 11.66
C GLY A 65 7.60 -25.50 12.66
N LYS A 66 7.60 -24.22 12.31
CA LYS A 66 7.06 -23.15 13.14
C LYS A 66 5.66 -22.72 12.68
N SER A 67 4.97 -22.00 13.55
CA SER A 67 3.72 -21.32 13.25
C SER A 67 3.90 -19.82 13.37
N VAL A 68 3.26 -19.07 12.48
CA VAL A 68 3.21 -17.60 12.53
C VAL A 68 1.80 -17.18 12.91
N THR A 69 1.65 -16.42 13.99
CA THR A 69 0.36 -15.85 14.38
C THR A 69 0.12 -14.58 13.57
N LEU A 70 -1.02 -14.51 12.89
CA LEU A 70 -1.46 -13.33 12.16
C LEU A 70 -2.71 -12.75 12.82
N PHE A 71 -2.59 -11.55 13.39
CA PHE A 71 -3.68 -10.89 14.10
C PHE A 71 -4.47 -9.94 13.19
N ALA A 72 -5.81 -9.94 13.30
CA ALA A 72 -6.68 -8.87 12.80
C ALA A 72 -7.06 -7.92 13.95
N GLY A 73 -6.97 -6.60 13.71
CA GLY A 73 -7.35 -5.56 14.70
C GLY A 73 -8.86 -5.31 14.78
N GLN A 74 -9.68 -6.24 14.29
CA GLN A 74 -11.14 -6.15 14.21
C GLN A 74 -11.80 -7.43 14.70
N PRO A 75 -13.10 -7.40 15.07
CA PRO A 75 -13.84 -8.60 15.43
C PRO A 75 -13.90 -9.62 14.31
N PRO A 76 -14.09 -10.90 14.63
CA PRO A 76 -14.35 -11.94 13.64
C PRO A 76 -15.54 -11.61 12.73
N GLY A 77 -15.45 -12.02 11.44
CA GLY A 77 -16.51 -11.84 10.44
C GLY A 77 -16.54 -10.50 9.74
N GLY A 78 -15.74 -9.52 10.17
CA GLY A 78 -15.58 -8.23 9.48
C GLY A 78 -14.67 -8.33 8.26
N GLY A 79 -14.65 -7.27 7.41
CA GLY A 79 -13.85 -7.24 6.19
C GLY A 79 -12.35 -7.45 6.44
N ILE A 80 -11.80 -6.85 7.50
CA ILE A 80 -10.37 -7.02 7.86
C ILE A 80 -10.07 -8.44 8.33
N ASP A 81 -10.96 -9.06 9.11
CA ASP A 81 -10.82 -10.46 9.52
C ASP A 81 -10.87 -11.39 8.31
N SER A 82 -11.80 -11.14 7.39
CA SER A 82 -11.97 -11.95 6.18
C SER A 82 -10.75 -11.83 5.25
N GLU A 83 -10.20 -10.63 5.07
CA GLU A 83 -8.98 -10.43 4.27
C GLU A 83 -7.74 -11.02 4.98
N MET A 84 -7.63 -10.88 6.31
CA MET A 84 -6.57 -11.51 7.09
C MET A 84 -6.58 -13.02 6.95
N ARG A 85 -7.77 -13.66 6.95
CA ARG A 85 -7.91 -15.11 6.74
C ARG A 85 -7.55 -15.51 5.32
N LEU A 86 -7.86 -14.69 4.32
CA LEU A 86 -7.43 -14.91 2.95
C LEU A 86 -5.90 -14.85 2.85
N VAL A 87 -5.26 -13.80 3.40
CA VAL A 87 -3.80 -13.72 3.49
C VAL A 87 -3.22 -14.93 4.20
N GLY A 88 -3.79 -15.32 5.36
CA GLY A 88 -3.36 -16.49 6.12
C GLY A 88 -3.44 -17.81 5.36
N GLN A 89 -4.42 -17.96 4.46
CA GLN A 89 -4.59 -19.15 3.63
C GLN A 89 -3.45 -19.34 2.62
N PHE A 90 -2.90 -18.24 2.08
CA PHE A 90 -1.91 -18.30 1.01
C PHE A 90 -0.49 -17.95 1.47
N PHE A 91 -0.32 -17.03 2.43
CA PHE A 91 0.96 -16.45 2.75
C PHE A 91 2.01 -17.47 3.22
N GLY A 92 1.61 -18.41 4.08
CA GLY A 92 2.52 -19.43 4.61
C GLY A 92 3.22 -20.26 3.54
N ARG A 93 2.51 -20.62 2.46
CA ARG A 93 3.05 -21.39 1.33
C ARG A 93 4.16 -20.68 0.56
N HIS A 94 4.23 -19.35 0.66
CA HIS A 94 5.23 -18.55 -0.02
C HIS A 94 6.43 -18.22 0.88
N ILE A 95 6.33 -18.48 2.19
CA ILE A 95 7.43 -18.31 3.14
C ILE A 95 8.31 -19.55 3.09
N PRO A 96 9.65 -19.43 2.90
CA PRO A 96 10.54 -20.59 2.98
C PRO A 96 10.35 -21.36 4.29
N GLY A 97 10.17 -22.69 4.20
CA GLY A 97 9.84 -23.53 5.35
C GLY A 97 8.35 -23.71 5.61
N GLU A 98 7.50 -23.04 4.84
CA GLU A 98 6.03 -23.17 4.79
C GLU A 98 5.35 -23.20 6.18
N PRO A 99 5.56 -22.19 7.02
CA PRO A 99 4.97 -22.16 8.36
C PRO A 99 3.44 -22.14 8.30
N ALA A 100 2.79 -22.75 9.26
CA ALA A 100 1.36 -22.60 9.44
C ALA A 100 1.01 -21.17 9.89
N LEU A 101 0.11 -20.47 9.18
CA LEU A 101 -0.45 -19.20 9.60
C LEU A 101 -1.65 -19.45 10.54
N VAL A 102 -1.58 -18.89 11.75
CA VAL A 102 -2.63 -19.04 12.77
C VAL A 102 -3.37 -17.71 12.89
N PRO A 103 -4.59 -17.57 12.31
CA PRO A 103 -5.37 -16.35 12.39
C PRO A 103 -5.92 -16.15 13.80
N ARG A 104 -5.81 -14.91 14.31
CA ARG A 104 -6.37 -14.48 15.59
C ARG A 104 -6.95 -13.07 15.48
N ASN A 105 -7.86 -12.71 16.40
CA ASN A 105 -8.43 -11.38 16.47
C ASN A 105 -8.04 -10.69 17.77
N MET A 106 -7.69 -9.41 17.67
CA MET A 106 -7.44 -8.51 18.80
C MET A 106 -8.13 -7.18 18.51
N PRO A 107 -9.47 -7.11 18.64
CA PRO A 107 -10.24 -5.95 18.29
C PRO A 107 -10.11 -4.84 19.33
N GLY A 108 -10.42 -3.61 18.92
CA GLY A 108 -10.60 -2.47 19.79
C GLY A 108 -9.95 -1.19 19.27
N ALA A 109 -10.63 -0.06 19.56
CA ALA A 109 -10.21 1.28 19.19
C ALA A 109 -9.73 1.42 17.73
N GLY A 110 -10.47 0.82 16.76
CA GLY A 110 -10.12 0.90 15.35
C GLY A 110 -8.79 0.24 14.97
N GLY A 111 -8.32 -0.75 15.76
CA GLY A 111 -7.03 -1.45 15.55
C GLY A 111 -5.88 -0.93 16.42
N MET A 112 -6.11 0.13 17.21
CA MET A 112 -5.07 0.72 18.06
C MET A 112 -4.60 -0.25 19.14
N ILE A 113 -5.50 -1.09 19.70
CA ILE A 113 -5.11 -2.11 20.70
C ILE A 113 -4.10 -3.09 20.10
N LEU A 114 -4.34 -3.59 18.90
CA LEU A 114 -3.37 -4.45 18.20
C LEU A 114 -2.08 -3.70 17.90
N GLY A 115 -2.16 -2.43 17.48
CA GLY A 115 -0.99 -1.59 17.24
C GLY A 115 -0.11 -1.48 18.49
N ASN A 116 -0.70 -1.16 19.64
CA ASN A 116 0.00 -1.10 20.93
C ASN A 116 0.64 -2.45 21.31
N HIS A 117 -0.08 -3.55 21.11
CA HIS A 117 0.42 -4.89 21.40
C HIS A 117 1.63 -5.25 20.55
N LEU A 118 1.55 -5.05 19.22
CA LEU A 118 2.66 -5.32 18.31
C LEU A 118 3.87 -4.44 18.59
N PHE A 119 3.64 -3.20 19.02
CA PHE A 119 4.72 -2.26 19.28
C PHE A 119 5.48 -2.53 20.58
N GLY A 120 4.76 -2.85 21.67
CA GLY A 120 5.32 -2.88 23.00
C GLY A 120 5.39 -4.26 23.67
N VAL A 121 4.69 -5.29 23.12
CA VAL A 121 4.56 -6.60 23.76
C VAL A 121 5.07 -7.73 22.87
N ALA A 122 4.72 -7.71 21.59
CA ALA A 122 5.11 -8.78 20.66
C ALA A 122 6.62 -8.78 20.40
N LYS A 123 7.22 -9.97 20.32
CA LYS A 123 8.65 -10.11 20.02
C LYS A 123 8.92 -9.87 18.53
N PRO A 124 10.03 -9.21 18.18
CA PRO A 124 10.42 -9.02 16.78
C PRO A 124 11.14 -10.24 16.20
N ASP A 125 10.55 -11.42 16.36
CA ASP A 125 11.13 -12.71 15.97
C ASP A 125 10.54 -13.28 14.66
N GLY A 126 9.65 -12.52 13.99
CA GLY A 126 9.01 -12.94 12.75
C GLY A 126 7.88 -13.95 12.91
N LEU A 127 7.52 -14.33 14.13
CA LEU A 127 6.44 -15.30 14.41
C LEU A 127 5.13 -14.62 14.81
N THR A 128 5.11 -13.30 14.93
CA THR A 128 3.91 -12.50 15.22
C THR A 128 3.79 -11.37 14.22
N LEU A 129 2.69 -11.38 13.46
CA LEU A 129 2.33 -10.38 12.46
C LEU A 129 0.93 -9.83 12.76
N GLY A 130 0.59 -8.69 12.19
CA GLY A 130 -0.74 -8.13 12.35
C GLY A 130 -1.22 -7.31 11.18
N MET A 131 -2.54 -7.24 11.06
CA MET A 131 -3.31 -6.34 10.20
C MET A 131 -4.22 -5.49 11.10
N PRO A 132 -3.70 -4.36 11.65
CA PRO A 132 -4.43 -3.60 12.69
C PRO A 132 -5.71 -2.95 12.15
N GLY A 133 -5.75 -2.69 10.87
CA GLY A 133 -6.85 -1.99 10.22
C GLY A 133 -6.40 -0.68 9.57
N ARG A 134 -7.36 0.17 9.26
CA ARG A 134 -7.11 1.40 8.50
C ARG A 134 -7.12 2.64 9.40
N SER A 135 -8.23 3.40 9.37
CA SER A 135 -8.25 4.78 9.90
C SER A 135 -7.89 4.90 11.38
N GLY A 136 -8.43 4.06 12.24
CA GLY A 136 -8.14 4.14 13.67
C GLY A 136 -6.67 3.92 14.00
N PHE A 137 -6.06 2.88 13.41
CA PHE A 137 -4.64 2.59 13.61
C PHE A 137 -3.73 3.66 12.99
N VAL A 138 -4.05 4.13 11.78
CA VAL A 138 -3.17 5.03 11.01
C VAL A 138 -3.28 6.47 11.49
N LEU A 139 -4.48 6.95 11.81
CA LEU A 139 -4.71 8.37 12.12
C LEU A 139 -4.63 8.69 13.61
N ALA A 140 -4.82 7.72 14.51
CA ALA A 140 -4.76 7.95 15.95
C ALA A 140 -3.45 8.61 16.42
N PRO A 141 -2.25 8.20 15.95
CA PRO A 141 -1.00 8.86 16.36
C PRO A 141 -0.93 10.33 15.98
N LEU A 142 -1.60 10.73 14.89
CA LEU A 142 -1.59 12.11 14.39
C LEU A 142 -2.49 13.03 15.21
N ILE A 143 -3.59 12.50 15.74
CA ILE A 143 -4.54 13.28 16.53
C ILE A 143 -4.29 13.17 18.05
N SER A 144 -3.16 12.58 18.45
CA SER A 144 -2.76 12.42 19.86
C SER A 144 -3.81 11.72 20.71
N ALA A 145 -4.29 10.59 20.26
CA ALA A 145 -5.03 9.73 21.13
C ALA A 145 -4.11 9.37 22.32
N ALA A 146 -4.50 9.74 23.54
CA ALA A 146 -3.72 9.50 24.76
C ALA A 146 -3.35 8.01 24.94
N ASP A 147 -4.13 7.13 24.33
CA ASP A 147 -3.95 5.69 24.38
C ASP A 147 -3.04 5.13 23.27
N THR A 148 -2.53 5.98 22.35
CA THR A 148 -1.59 5.55 21.29
C THR A 148 -0.18 5.44 21.86
N LYS A 149 0.35 4.22 21.95
CA LYS A 149 1.68 3.90 22.48
C LYS A 149 2.65 3.41 21.42
N TYR A 150 2.41 3.71 20.15
CA TYR A 150 3.24 3.28 19.01
C TYR A 150 3.60 4.46 18.09
N ASP A 151 4.68 4.27 17.36
CA ASP A 151 5.11 5.15 16.28
C ASP A 151 5.08 4.35 14.96
N LEU A 152 4.27 4.80 14.01
CA LEU A 152 4.09 4.14 12.71
C LEU A 152 5.39 3.97 11.94
N ARG A 153 6.37 4.89 12.12
CA ARG A 153 7.69 4.85 11.46
C ARG A 153 8.55 3.68 11.93
N ARG A 154 8.28 3.14 13.09
CA ARG A 154 9.10 2.10 13.72
C ARG A 154 8.62 0.68 13.45
N PHE A 155 7.39 0.50 12.98
CA PHE A 155 6.92 -0.82 12.57
C PHE A 155 7.70 -1.35 11.36
N THR A 156 7.84 -2.66 11.28
CA THR A 156 8.30 -3.30 10.05
C THR A 156 7.09 -3.56 9.15
N TRP A 157 6.92 -2.72 8.14
CA TRP A 157 5.88 -2.86 7.14
C TRP A 157 6.25 -3.98 6.16
N ILE A 158 5.37 -4.97 6.01
CA ILE A 158 5.60 -6.12 5.13
C ILE A 158 5.04 -5.85 3.72
N GLY A 159 3.82 -5.37 3.64
CA GLY A 159 3.15 -5.02 2.39
C GLY A 159 1.64 -4.98 2.54
N SER A 160 0.95 -4.56 1.50
CA SER A 160 -0.51 -4.67 1.38
C SER A 160 -0.92 -5.14 -0.02
N SER A 161 -2.06 -5.81 -0.12
CA SER A 161 -2.56 -6.42 -1.36
C SER A 161 -2.90 -5.39 -2.43
N ALA A 162 -3.46 -4.25 -2.00
CA ALA A 162 -3.80 -3.12 -2.86
C ALA A 162 -4.07 -1.86 -2.03
N SER A 163 -4.00 -0.70 -2.66
CA SER A 163 -4.68 0.49 -2.17
C SER A 163 -6.18 0.34 -2.39
N SER A 164 -6.99 0.92 -1.51
CA SER A 164 -8.44 0.98 -1.69
C SER A 164 -8.85 2.32 -2.27
N ASN A 165 -9.74 2.33 -3.26
CA ASN A 165 -10.25 3.57 -3.81
C ASN A 165 -11.52 4.03 -3.10
N PHE A 166 -11.58 5.29 -2.72
CA PHE A 166 -12.80 5.97 -2.32
C PHE A 166 -13.46 6.63 -3.52
N VAL A 167 -14.75 6.38 -3.67
CA VAL A 167 -15.56 6.88 -4.78
C VAL A 167 -16.84 7.52 -4.22
N LEU A 168 -17.21 8.66 -4.76
CA LEU A 168 -18.50 9.26 -4.53
C LEU A 168 -19.52 8.58 -5.44
N PHE A 169 -20.44 7.82 -4.86
CA PHE A 169 -21.57 7.20 -5.54
C PHE A 169 -22.84 8.01 -5.30
N MET A 170 -23.53 8.34 -6.37
CA MET A 170 -24.81 9.03 -6.32
C MET A 170 -25.92 8.11 -6.75
N ARG A 171 -27.07 8.19 -6.07
CA ARG A 171 -28.28 7.51 -6.48
C ARG A 171 -28.73 8.02 -7.84
N ARG A 172 -29.16 7.12 -8.73
CA ARG A 172 -29.63 7.50 -10.07
C ARG A 172 -30.69 8.61 -10.05
N GLN A 173 -31.65 8.53 -9.13
CA GLN A 173 -32.76 9.45 -8.99
C GLN A 173 -32.37 10.81 -8.39
N SER A 174 -31.13 10.98 -7.91
CA SER A 174 -30.61 12.29 -7.47
C SER A 174 -30.44 13.28 -8.62
N ASN A 175 -30.31 12.77 -9.86
CA ASN A 175 -29.96 13.51 -11.07
C ASN A 175 -28.55 14.12 -11.07
N ILE A 176 -27.69 13.65 -10.19
CA ILE A 176 -26.26 13.98 -10.17
C ILE A 176 -25.51 12.84 -10.88
N ARG A 177 -24.83 13.15 -11.99
CA ARG A 177 -24.06 12.19 -12.81
C ARG A 177 -22.58 12.54 -12.88
N THR A 178 -22.27 13.81 -12.68
CA THR A 178 -20.92 14.37 -12.76
C THR A 178 -20.64 15.23 -11.54
N PHE A 179 -19.39 15.57 -11.34
CA PHE A 179 -19.00 16.51 -10.28
C PHE A 179 -19.52 17.94 -10.58
N ASP A 180 -19.65 18.29 -11.86
CA ASP A 180 -20.24 19.57 -12.25
C ASP A 180 -21.75 19.63 -11.97
N ASP A 181 -22.48 18.53 -12.11
CA ASP A 181 -23.89 18.47 -11.67
C ASP A 181 -24.00 18.74 -10.17
N LEU A 182 -23.06 18.19 -9.37
CA LEU A 182 -23.01 18.40 -7.93
C LEU A 182 -22.73 19.87 -7.59
N ARG A 183 -21.77 20.51 -8.30
CA ARG A 183 -21.47 21.94 -8.14
C ARG A 183 -22.65 22.84 -8.49
N ASN A 184 -23.38 22.48 -9.52
CA ASN A 184 -24.48 23.29 -10.03
C ASN A 184 -25.83 22.93 -9.39
N ALA A 185 -25.89 22.00 -8.46
CA ALA A 185 -27.12 21.59 -7.82
C ALA A 185 -27.82 22.74 -7.09
N LYS A 186 -29.12 22.94 -7.36
CA LYS A 186 -29.91 24.03 -6.77
C LYS A 186 -30.62 23.62 -5.47
N ARG A 187 -30.40 22.38 -5.02
CA ARG A 187 -30.95 21.86 -3.77
C ARG A 187 -29.79 21.29 -2.91
N GLN A 188 -30.11 21.12 -1.66
CA GLN A 188 -29.17 20.40 -0.76
C GLN A 188 -29.07 18.93 -1.19
N ILE A 189 -27.86 18.42 -1.25
CA ILE A 189 -27.53 17.04 -1.60
C ILE A 189 -27.16 16.31 -0.31
N ILE A 190 -27.88 15.25 -0.01
CA ILE A 190 -27.72 14.49 1.23
C ILE A 190 -26.72 13.35 0.98
N ILE A 191 -25.60 13.35 1.70
CA ILE A 191 -24.62 12.26 1.68
C ILE A 191 -24.70 11.47 3.00
N ALA A 192 -24.90 10.16 2.88
CA ALA A 192 -24.94 9.26 4.03
C ALA A 192 -23.54 9.01 4.56
N GLY A 193 -23.34 9.27 5.86
CA GLY A 193 -22.09 9.06 6.59
C GLY A 193 -22.27 8.15 7.79
N SER A 194 -21.24 7.38 8.15
CA SER A 194 -21.28 6.53 9.34
C SER A 194 -20.82 7.28 10.60
N GLY A 195 -19.66 6.98 11.15
CA GLY A 195 -19.14 7.65 12.34
C GLY A 195 -18.58 9.05 12.05
N SER A 196 -18.50 9.88 13.07
CA SER A 196 -17.97 11.26 12.98
C SER A 196 -16.50 11.34 12.57
N THR A 197 -15.72 10.28 12.83
CA THR A 197 -14.28 10.20 12.52
C THR A 197 -13.98 9.47 11.22
N THR A 198 -15.01 8.96 10.53
CA THR A 198 -14.82 8.13 9.34
C THR A 198 -14.62 8.98 8.09
N ALA A 199 -13.76 8.53 7.18
CA ALA A 199 -13.50 9.23 5.94
C ALA A 199 -14.76 9.44 5.09
N ASN A 200 -15.71 8.50 5.13
CA ASN A 200 -16.99 8.61 4.40
C ASN A 200 -17.90 9.73 4.92
N SER A 201 -17.67 10.23 6.13
CA SER A 201 -18.36 11.42 6.67
C SER A 201 -17.51 12.69 6.50
N VAL A 202 -16.23 12.63 6.82
CA VAL A 202 -15.37 13.84 6.84
C VAL A 202 -15.01 14.32 5.43
N MET A 203 -14.71 13.42 4.49
CA MET A 203 -14.35 13.83 3.12
C MET A 203 -15.42 14.65 2.42
N PRO A 204 -16.72 14.24 2.40
CA PRO A 204 -17.76 15.07 1.81
C PRO A 204 -17.95 16.44 2.50
N GLU A 205 -17.70 16.52 3.82
CA GLU A 205 -17.76 17.80 4.54
C GLU A 205 -16.61 18.74 4.18
N VAL A 206 -15.40 18.18 3.99
CA VAL A 206 -14.26 18.95 3.50
C VAL A 206 -14.56 19.50 2.12
N LEU A 207 -15.04 18.66 1.21
CA LEU A 207 -15.45 19.10 -0.13
C LEU A 207 -16.57 20.16 -0.09
N ALA A 208 -17.58 19.96 0.77
CA ALA A 208 -18.65 20.94 0.94
C ALA A 208 -18.12 22.30 1.36
N LYS A 209 -17.17 22.33 2.30
CA LYS A 209 -16.59 23.57 2.84
C LYS A 209 -15.72 24.29 1.81
N TYR A 210 -14.79 23.59 1.19
CA TYR A 210 -13.77 24.21 0.36
C TYR A 210 -14.24 24.50 -1.07
N GLU A 211 -15.05 23.62 -1.63
CA GLU A 211 -15.60 23.75 -2.97
C GLU A 211 -17.01 24.39 -2.99
N ASN A 212 -17.48 24.85 -1.83
CA ASN A 212 -18.80 25.47 -1.64
C ASN A 212 -19.94 24.63 -2.24
N LEU A 213 -19.89 23.29 -2.04
CA LEU A 213 -20.89 22.38 -2.57
C LEU A 213 -22.13 22.35 -1.68
N PRO A 214 -23.33 22.20 -2.24
CA PRO A 214 -24.57 22.14 -1.47
C PRO A 214 -24.77 20.78 -0.79
N ILE A 215 -23.69 20.23 -0.21
CA ILE A 215 -23.69 18.93 0.47
C ILE A 215 -24.08 19.11 1.94
N LYS A 216 -24.93 18.21 2.41
CA LYS A 216 -25.17 17.96 3.84
C LYS A 216 -24.86 16.50 4.12
N VAL A 217 -23.93 16.24 5.04
CA VAL A 217 -23.66 14.89 5.53
C VAL A 217 -24.62 14.55 6.66
N VAL A 218 -25.38 13.47 6.50
CA VAL A 218 -26.20 12.88 7.55
C VAL A 218 -25.39 11.74 8.18
N ARG A 219 -24.96 11.96 9.41
CA ARG A 219 -24.15 11.02 10.20
C ARG A 219 -25.07 10.12 11.05
N GLY A 220 -24.52 9.07 11.62
CA GLY A 220 -25.21 8.21 12.59
C GLY A 220 -25.65 6.86 12.03
N TYR A 221 -25.37 6.56 10.78
CA TYR A 221 -25.51 5.18 10.31
C TYR A 221 -24.51 4.28 11.00
N PRO A 222 -24.92 3.09 11.51
CA PRO A 222 -24.03 2.20 12.28
C PRO A 222 -22.77 1.78 11.51
N GLY A 223 -22.89 1.65 10.18
CA GLY A 223 -21.77 1.27 9.31
C GLY A 223 -21.98 1.72 7.88
N ILE A 224 -20.98 1.39 7.04
CA ILE A 224 -21.04 1.77 5.62
C ILE A 224 -22.17 1.04 4.87
N ILE A 225 -22.50 -0.18 5.27
CA ILE A 225 -23.60 -0.95 4.65
C ILE A 225 -24.93 -0.25 4.93
N ASP A 226 -25.15 0.24 6.14
CA ASP A 226 -26.37 0.98 6.51
C ASP A 226 -26.48 2.29 5.74
N ALA A 227 -25.35 3.00 5.53
CA ALA A 227 -25.31 4.21 4.71
C ALA A 227 -25.64 3.92 3.23
N ILE A 228 -25.14 2.80 2.68
CA ILE A 228 -25.47 2.36 1.32
C ILE A 228 -26.97 2.00 1.20
N LEU A 229 -27.51 1.31 2.19
CA LEU A 229 -28.95 0.98 2.23
C LEU A 229 -29.83 2.25 2.31
N ALA A 230 -29.39 3.29 3.02
CA ALA A 230 -30.07 4.57 3.04
C ALA A 230 -30.12 5.24 1.66
N VAL A 231 -29.04 5.15 0.88
CA VAL A 231 -29.03 5.61 -0.52
C VAL A 231 -29.99 4.79 -1.38
N GLU A 232 -30.00 3.47 -1.21
CA GLU A 232 -30.88 2.58 -1.96
C GLU A 232 -32.37 2.89 -1.67
N ARG A 233 -32.71 3.15 -0.41
CA ARG A 233 -34.08 3.52 0.01
C ARG A 233 -34.47 4.95 -0.37
N GLY A 234 -33.51 5.78 -0.75
CA GLY A 234 -33.75 7.19 -1.09
C GLY A 234 -33.79 8.14 0.11
N GLU A 235 -33.29 7.70 1.26
CA GLU A 235 -33.10 8.53 2.46
C GLU A 235 -31.92 9.50 2.28
N ALA A 236 -30.95 9.13 1.41
CA ALA A 236 -29.82 9.95 1.02
C ALA A 236 -29.64 9.94 -0.51
N ASP A 237 -29.01 11.00 -1.04
CA ASP A 237 -28.70 11.14 -2.45
C ASP A 237 -27.46 10.37 -2.88
N GLY A 238 -26.52 10.15 -1.95
CA GLY A 238 -25.26 9.48 -2.26
C GLY A 238 -24.48 9.07 -1.00
N VAL A 239 -23.38 8.40 -1.27
CA VAL A 239 -22.42 7.91 -0.26
C VAL A 239 -20.99 8.02 -0.80
N PHE A 240 -20.05 8.40 0.05
CA PHE A 240 -18.64 8.41 -0.26
C PHE A 240 -17.99 7.20 0.41
N CYS A 241 -17.64 6.17 -0.37
CA CYS A 241 -17.20 4.92 0.20
C CYS A 241 -16.18 4.19 -0.67
N GLN A 242 -15.61 3.12 -0.15
CA GLN A 242 -14.77 2.24 -0.94
C GLN A 242 -15.57 1.60 -2.07
N ARG A 243 -14.94 1.52 -3.24
CA ARG A 243 -15.54 0.90 -4.44
C ARG A 243 -16.04 -0.51 -4.15
N ALA A 244 -15.24 -1.30 -3.43
CA ALA A 244 -15.57 -2.67 -3.05
C ALA A 244 -16.77 -2.80 -2.09
N SER A 245 -17.20 -1.72 -1.44
CA SER A 245 -18.38 -1.72 -0.57
C SER A 245 -19.71 -1.69 -1.35
N ILE A 246 -19.69 -1.24 -2.61
CA ILE A 246 -20.87 -1.21 -3.46
C ILE A 246 -21.10 -2.56 -4.12
N ARG A 247 -22.28 -3.10 -3.97
CA ARG A 247 -22.67 -4.37 -4.60
C ARG A 247 -22.65 -4.28 -6.13
N SER A 248 -22.24 -5.36 -6.78
CA SER A 248 -22.12 -5.44 -8.23
C SER A 248 -23.47 -5.25 -8.95
N ASP A 249 -24.57 -5.68 -8.34
CA ASP A 249 -25.94 -5.51 -8.89
C ASP A 249 -26.36 -4.03 -8.91
N MET A 250 -25.98 -3.22 -7.91
CA MET A 250 -26.26 -1.79 -7.88
C MET A 250 -25.53 -1.03 -9.00
N LEU A 251 -24.33 -1.45 -9.32
CA LEU A 251 -23.54 -0.87 -10.43
C LEU A 251 -24.08 -1.33 -11.79
N ALA A 252 -24.34 -2.62 -11.94
CA ALA A 252 -24.84 -3.21 -13.18
C ALA A 252 -26.23 -2.65 -13.56
N SER A 253 -27.11 -2.48 -12.57
CA SER A 253 -28.43 -1.84 -12.78
C SER A 253 -28.32 -0.33 -12.97
N GLY A 254 -27.18 0.27 -12.61
CA GLY A 254 -27.00 1.71 -12.55
C GLY A 254 -27.90 2.39 -11.53
N SER A 255 -28.35 1.70 -10.49
CA SER A 255 -29.11 2.30 -9.38
C SER A 255 -28.27 3.33 -8.62
N VAL A 256 -26.95 3.13 -8.59
CA VAL A 256 -25.96 4.12 -8.20
C VAL A 256 -24.96 4.37 -9.33
N VAL A 257 -24.46 5.60 -9.39
CA VAL A 257 -23.56 6.08 -10.43
C VAL A 257 -22.30 6.62 -9.74
N PRO A 258 -21.07 6.17 -10.10
CA PRO A 258 -19.85 6.77 -9.62
C PRO A 258 -19.67 8.16 -10.27
N VAL A 259 -19.30 9.15 -9.48
CA VAL A 259 -19.17 10.55 -9.92
C VAL A 259 -17.74 11.05 -9.84
N LEU A 260 -17.00 10.60 -8.82
CA LEU A 260 -15.67 11.10 -8.51
C LEU A 260 -14.88 10.03 -7.75
N GLN A 261 -13.59 9.91 -8.04
CA GLN A 261 -12.68 9.02 -7.32
C GLN A 261 -11.53 9.77 -6.65
N VAL A 262 -10.98 9.20 -5.59
CA VAL A 262 -9.80 9.78 -4.90
C VAL A 262 -8.51 9.41 -5.61
N PHE A 263 -8.31 8.15 -5.95
CA PHE A 263 -7.14 7.64 -6.65
C PHE A 263 -7.51 7.24 -8.07
N ASP A 264 -6.57 7.33 -9.01
CA ASP A 264 -6.75 6.95 -10.41
C ASP A 264 -6.77 5.41 -10.57
N MET A 265 -7.89 4.80 -10.25
CA MET A 265 -8.08 3.34 -10.31
C MET A 265 -9.25 2.92 -11.22
N GLU A 266 -10.22 3.81 -11.44
CA GLU A 266 -11.39 3.54 -12.30
C GLU A 266 -11.22 4.29 -13.63
N PRO A 267 -11.18 3.59 -14.77
CA PRO A 267 -11.09 4.25 -16.07
C PRO A 267 -12.24 5.24 -16.30
N ASN A 268 -11.91 6.39 -16.84
CA ASN A 268 -12.87 7.45 -17.20
C ASN A 268 -13.64 8.11 -16.04
N LEU A 269 -13.34 7.77 -14.79
CA LEU A 269 -13.91 8.46 -13.65
C LEU A 269 -12.99 9.62 -13.24
N PRO A 270 -13.50 10.84 -13.09
CA PRO A 270 -12.68 11.99 -12.70
C PRO A 270 -12.02 11.78 -11.35
N ILE A 271 -10.75 12.21 -11.26
CA ILE A 271 -9.97 12.17 -10.02
C ILE A 271 -10.24 13.46 -9.25
N LEU A 272 -10.45 13.32 -7.94
CA LEU A 272 -10.70 14.42 -7.03
C LEU A 272 -9.66 15.55 -7.14
N ASP A 273 -8.39 15.21 -7.26
CA ASP A 273 -7.26 16.15 -7.34
C ASP A 273 -7.38 17.18 -8.50
N ARG A 274 -8.13 16.86 -9.56
CA ARG A 274 -8.37 17.76 -10.70
C ARG A 274 -9.28 18.95 -10.36
N TYR A 275 -10.07 18.83 -9.31
CA TYR A 275 -11.05 19.84 -8.90
C TYR A 275 -10.59 20.69 -7.73
N ILE A 276 -9.51 20.27 -7.06
CA ILE A 276 -9.01 20.92 -5.86
C ILE A 276 -7.83 21.83 -6.21
N SER A 277 -8.04 23.13 -6.01
CA SER A 277 -7.00 24.14 -6.21
C SER A 277 -6.41 24.66 -4.89
N ASN A 278 -7.12 24.51 -3.78
CA ASN A 278 -6.67 25.00 -2.48
C ASN A 278 -5.64 24.05 -1.85
N PRO A 279 -4.38 24.49 -1.60
CA PRO A 279 -3.36 23.61 -1.02
C PRO A 279 -3.70 23.02 0.35
N LYS A 280 -4.47 23.76 1.19
CA LYS A 280 -4.88 23.26 2.52
C LYS A 280 -5.89 22.14 2.39
N GLU A 281 -6.86 22.30 1.50
CA GLU A 281 -7.83 21.25 1.18
C GLU A 281 -7.13 20.01 0.65
N LYS A 282 -6.22 20.18 -0.30
CA LYS A 282 -5.43 19.07 -0.86
C LYS A 282 -4.69 18.31 0.22
N ALA A 283 -3.99 19.00 1.11
CA ALA A 283 -3.28 18.38 2.22
C ALA A 283 -4.23 17.64 3.19
N LEU A 284 -5.40 18.21 3.48
CA LEU A 284 -6.38 17.57 4.35
C LEU A 284 -7.01 16.31 3.71
N LEU A 285 -7.34 16.36 2.44
CA LEU A 285 -7.89 15.21 1.71
C LEU A 285 -6.84 14.12 1.51
N GLU A 286 -5.58 14.47 1.34
CA GLU A 286 -4.48 13.50 1.30
C GLU A 286 -4.30 12.82 2.66
N LEU A 287 -4.35 13.58 3.77
CA LEU A 287 -4.33 13.02 5.13
C LEU A 287 -5.49 12.03 5.34
N LEU A 288 -6.70 12.42 4.96
CA LEU A 288 -7.90 11.56 5.08
C LEU A 288 -7.82 10.31 4.20
N SER A 289 -7.10 10.38 3.10
CA SER A 289 -6.92 9.28 2.15
C SER A 289 -5.76 8.34 2.51
N ALA A 290 -4.90 8.74 3.45
CA ALA A 290 -3.71 7.96 3.82
C ALA A 290 -4.02 6.50 4.22
N PRO A 291 -5.05 6.22 5.04
CA PRO A 291 -5.40 4.84 5.37
C PRO A 291 -5.78 3.99 4.16
N GLN A 292 -6.39 4.58 3.14
CA GLN A 292 -6.79 3.90 1.91
C GLN A 292 -5.59 3.66 1.00
N ARG A 293 -4.66 4.62 0.94
CA ARG A 293 -3.40 4.47 0.21
C ARG A 293 -2.56 3.32 0.75
N LEU A 294 -2.47 3.19 2.08
CA LEU A 294 -1.76 2.09 2.73
C LEU A 294 -2.44 0.73 2.53
N GLY A 295 -3.75 0.71 2.29
CA GLY A 295 -4.52 -0.53 2.20
C GLY A 295 -4.63 -1.26 3.54
N LEU A 296 -4.87 -2.56 3.50
CA LEU A 296 -4.80 -3.44 4.67
C LEU A 296 -3.41 -4.06 4.77
N ALA A 297 -2.48 -3.28 5.33
CA ALA A 297 -1.10 -3.69 5.42
C ALA A 297 -0.87 -4.75 6.50
N VAL A 298 -0.02 -5.72 6.17
CA VAL A 298 0.61 -6.62 7.15
C VAL A 298 1.83 -5.93 7.74
N ILE A 299 1.91 -5.92 9.07
CA ILE A 299 3.03 -5.34 9.82
C ILE A 299 3.62 -6.35 10.80
N ALA A 300 4.87 -6.15 11.15
CA ALA A 300 5.56 -6.85 12.23
C ALA A 300 6.04 -5.85 13.30
N PRO A 301 6.35 -6.33 14.51
CA PRO A 301 6.92 -5.52 15.59
C PRO A 301 8.17 -4.75 15.15
N PRO A 302 8.48 -3.62 15.81
CA PRO A 302 9.72 -2.88 15.59
C PRO A 302 10.96 -3.72 15.87
N GLY A 303 11.99 -3.58 15.02
CA GLY A 303 13.26 -4.26 15.24
C GLY A 303 13.32 -5.70 14.72
N LEU A 304 12.43 -6.08 13.81
CA LEU A 304 12.53 -7.37 13.10
C LEU A 304 13.88 -7.44 12.36
N PRO A 305 14.65 -8.56 12.48
CA PRO A 305 15.89 -8.76 11.75
C PRO A 305 15.74 -8.58 10.23
N ASN A 306 16.74 -7.97 9.59
CA ASN A 306 16.68 -7.60 8.18
C ASN A 306 16.50 -8.79 7.24
N ASP A 307 17.07 -9.94 7.56
CA ASP A 307 16.91 -11.18 6.79
C ASP A 307 15.46 -11.71 6.85
N LEU A 308 14.84 -11.71 8.04
CA LEU A 308 13.45 -12.08 8.20
C LEU A 308 12.51 -11.05 7.54
N THR A 309 12.82 -9.76 7.65
CA THR A 309 12.09 -8.69 6.97
C THR A 309 12.06 -8.92 5.47
N ARG A 310 13.23 -9.19 4.87
CA ARG A 310 13.36 -9.45 3.43
C ARG A 310 12.58 -10.70 3.01
N ILE A 311 12.68 -11.79 3.77
CA ILE A 311 11.94 -13.02 3.50
C ILE A 311 10.43 -12.75 3.51
N LEU A 312 9.91 -12.11 4.55
CA LEU A 312 8.47 -11.85 4.68
C LEU A 312 7.97 -10.93 3.56
N ARG A 313 8.69 -9.84 3.25
CA ARG A 313 8.33 -8.92 2.16
C ARG A 313 8.29 -9.61 0.80
N GLN A 314 9.33 -10.35 0.46
CA GLN A 314 9.40 -11.09 -0.80
C GLN A 314 8.31 -12.17 -0.91
N SER A 315 8.07 -12.88 0.18
CA SER A 315 7.03 -13.91 0.23
C SER A 315 5.63 -13.29 0.11
N TYR A 316 5.40 -12.15 0.74
CA TYR A 316 4.13 -11.44 0.66
C TYR A 316 3.86 -10.95 -0.77
N LEU A 317 4.85 -10.31 -1.39
CA LEU A 317 4.72 -9.82 -2.76
C LEU A 317 4.43 -10.97 -3.74
N LYS A 318 5.18 -12.08 -3.65
CA LYS A 318 4.93 -13.28 -4.46
C LYS A 318 3.51 -13.84 -4.24
N MET A 319 3.01 -13.80 -3.01
CA MET A 319 1.66 -14.27 -2.70
C MET A 319 0.60 -13.40 -3.38
N VAL A 320 0.65 -12.06 -3.19
CA VAL A 320 -0.38 -11.15 -3.71
C VAL A 320 -0.38 -11.04 -5.23
N GLU A 321 0.73 -11.37 -5.88
CA GLU A 321 0.87 -11.46 -7.34
C GLU A 321 0.51 -12.85 -7.89
N SER A 322 0.32 -13.85 -7.02
CA SER A 322 -0.03 -15.19 -7.46
C SER A 322 -1.46 -15.22 -8.00
N ARG A 323 -1.64 -15.98 -9.08
CA ARG A 323 -2.94 -16.13 -9.73
C ARG A 323 -4.00 -16.66 -8.77
N GLU A 324 -3.64 -17.64 -7.94
CA GLU A 324 -4.56 -18.26 -7.00
C GLU A 324 -5.08 -17.27 -5.93
N TYR A 325 -4.20 -16.42 -5.40
CA TYR A 325 -4.59 -15.37 -4.46
C TYR A 325 -5.50 -14.34 -5.13
N VAL A 326 -5.13 -13.86 -6.32
CA VAL A 326 -5.89 -12.84 -7.06
C VAL A 326 -7.29 -13.34 -7.41
N GLU A 327 -7.41 -14.56 -7.94
CA GLU A 327 -8.71 -15.16 -8.28
C GLU A 327 -9.61 -15.31 -7.04
N GLU A 328 -9.06 -15.77 -5.91
CA GLU A 328 -9.84 -15.93 -4.68
C GLU A 328 -10.20 -14.57 -4.03
N ALA A 329 -9.32 -13.57 -4.12
CA ALA A 329 -9.60 -12.20 -3.67
C ALA A 329 -10.76 -11.57 -4.46
N ILE A 330 -10.74 -11.68 -5.80
CA ILE A 330 -11.82 -11.20 -6.67
C ILE A 330 -13.14 -11.91 -6.32
N LYS A 331 -13.11 -13.23 -6.17
CA LYS A 331 -14.29 -14.03 -5.81
C LYS A 331 -14.90 -13.59 -4.47
N ARG A 332 -14.08 -13.15 -3.52
CA ARG A 332 -14.52 -12.63 -2.22
C ARG A 332 -14.79 -11.13 -2.23
N ASN A 333 -14.73 -10.49 -3.38
CA ASN A 333 -14.94 -9.06 -3.57
C ASN A 333 -13.95 -8.17 -2.78
N PHE A 334 -12.69 -8.62 -2.66
CA PHE A 334 -11.62 -7.78 -2.13
C PHE A 334 -11.01 -6.92 -3.24
N ASP A 335 -10.46 -5.76 -2.84
CA ASP A 335 -9.70 -4.91 -3.75
C ASP A 335 -8.44 -5.67 -4.23
N VAL A 336 -8.27 -5.75 -5.54
CA VAL A 336 -7.09 -6.27 -6.19
C VAL A 336 -6.53 -5.19 -7.13
N GLY A 337 -5.22 -5.08 -7.19
CA GLY A 337 -4.57 -4.06 -8.01
C GLY A 337 -3.06 -4.11 -7.85
N ARG A 338 -2.40 -2.97 -7.99
CA ARG A 338 -0.98 -2.88 -7.69
C ARG A 338 -0.77 -3.02 -6.18
N PRO A 339 -0.03 -4.03 -5.71
CA PRO A 339 0.30 -4.15 -4.30
C PRO A 339 1.24 -3.01 -3.86
N ASN A 340 1.16 -2.62 -2.59
CA ASN A 340 2.15 -1.74 -1.99
C ASN A 340 3.23 -2.60 -1.32
N THR A 341 4.49 -2.38 -1.67
CA THR A 341 5.61 -3.04 -1.00
C THR A 341 5.84 -2.48 0.40
N GLY A 342 6.50 -3.24 1.26
CA GLY A 342 6.82 -2.77 2.61
C GLY A 342 7.73 -1.54 2.61
N GLU A 343 8.58 -1.41 1.59
CA GLU A 343 9.45 -0.26 1.36
C GLU A 343 8.64 1.00 0.99
N GLU A 344 7.73 0.89 0.03
CA GLU A 344 6.85 2.00 -0.38
C GLU A 344 5.98 2.50 0.78
N ILE A 345 5.44 1.57 1.57
CA ILE A 345 4.66 1.91 2.77
C ILE A 345 5.53 2.62 3.80
N THR A 346 6.75 2.12 4.06
CA THR A 346 7.68 2.73 5.01
C THR A 346 8.06 4.15 4.58
N ASP A 347 8.35 4.34 3.31
CA ASP A 347 8.68 5.65 2.73
C ASP A 347 7.49 6.62 2.87
N TYR A 348 6.30 6.21 2.45
CA TYR A 348 5.10 7.03 2.56
C TYR A 348 4.77 7.41 4.02
N VAL A 349 4.85 6.45 4.94
CA VAL A 349 4.61 6.71 6.38
C VAL A 349 5.61 7.71 6.91
N THR A 350 6.90 7.56 6.58
CA THR A 350 7.97 8.40 7.14
C THR A 350 7.99 9.79 6.52
N ASN A 351 7.92 9.88 5.21
CA ASN A 351 8.18 11.10 4.46
C ASN A 351 6.92 11.88 4.09
N THR A 352 5.74 11.25 4.18
CA THR A 352 4.47 11.90 3.86
C THR A 352 3.55 11.93 5.07
N LEU A 353 3.11 10.76 5.55
CA LEU A 353 2.07 10.69 6.59
C LEU A 353 2.47 11.37 7.90
N MET A 354 3.67 11.08 8.40
CA MET A 354 4.17 11.67 9.65
C MET A 354 4.77 13.06 9.48
N ALA A 355 4.84 13.57 8.24
CA ALA A 355 5.34 14.90 7.89
C ALA A 355 4.22 15.91 7.60
N PHE A 356 2.93 15.54 7.73
CA PHE A 356 1.83 16.49 7.54
C PHE A 356 1.98 17.71 8.44
N PRO A 357 1.72 18.92 7.92
CA PRO A 357 1.77 20.15 8.70
C PRO A 357 0.85 20.09 9.92
N ALA A 358 1.30 20.62 11.04
CA ALA A 358 0.50 20.70 12.28
C ALA A 358 -0.85 21.41 12.08
N GLU A 359 -0.92 22.34 11.12
CA GLU A 359 -2.15 23.02 10.73
C GLU A 359 -3.16 22.04 10.12
N THR A 360 -2.73 21.19 9.19
CA THR A 360 -3.58 20.15 8.57
C THR A 360 -4.12 19.18 9.61
N ILE A 361 -3.26 18.77 10.56
CA ILE A 361 -3.66 17.89 11.65
C ILE A 361 -4.67 18.58 12.57
N ARG A 362 -4.48 19.85 12.91
CA ARG A 362 -5.44 20.63 13.71
C ARG A 362 -6.78 20.77 12.99
N GLU A 363 -6.75 21.02 11.71
CA GLU A 363 -7.97 21.13 10.92
C GLU A 363 -8.72 19.79 10.87
N TYR A 364 -8.04 18.68 10.61
CA TYR A 364 -8.64 17.35 10.68
C TYR A 364 -9.29 17.10 12.04
N ARG A 365 -8.59 17.42 13.13
CA ARG A 365 -9.12 17.29 14.50
C ARG A 365 -10.43 18.05 14.71
N SER A 366 -10.56 19.24 14.11
CA SER A 366 -11.78 20.05 14.21
C SER A 366 -13.01 19.39 13.57
N TYR A 367 -12.83 18.48 12.60
CA TYR A 367 -13.93 17.68 12.04
C TYR A 367 -14.30 16.48 12.90
N VAL A 368 -13.31 15.95 13.63
CA VAL A 368 -13.45 14.75 14.46
C VAL A 368 -14.09 15.10 15.82
N GLU A 369 -13.73 16.24 16.40
CA GLU A 369 -14.15 16.69 17.73
C GLU A 369 -15.50 17.44 17.72
N LYS A 370 -16.06 17.77 16.56
CA LYS A 370 -17.41 18.33 16.43
C LYS A 370 -18.47 17.24 16.66
N GLN A 371 -18.62 16.82 17.90
CA GLN A 371 -19.73 15.94 18.33
C GLN A 371 -20.75 16.70 19.15
#